data_e6ef9692fdb532042cadf93de91a75e7
#
_entry.id   e6ef9692fdb532042cadf93de91a75e7
#
_cell.length_a   1.000
_cell.length_b   1.000
_cell.length_c   1.000
_cell.angle_alpha   90.00
_cell.angle_beta   90.00
_cell.angle_gamma   90.00
#
_symmetry.space_group_name_H-M   'P 1'
#
loop_
_entity.id
_entity.type
_entity.pdbx_description
1 polymer ?
#
loop_
_entity_poly.entity_id
_entity_poly.type
_entity_poly.pdbx_seq_one_letter_code
_entity_poly.pdbx_strand_id
1 'polypeptide(L)' 'MMKKLKDVKKGEYFTLKDYESVCGFVTEKQVYIRGEYDRAEKKYLCGKFIDISYSRYLKGDTIVFTDFTF' A
#
# COMPACT_ATOMS: atom_id res chain seq x y z
N MET A 1 -6.12 -10.07 -2.10
CA MET A 1 -7.36 -9.76 -1.36
C MET A 1 -7.50 -8.27 -1.17
N MET A 2 -8.71 -7.75 -1.29
CA MET A 2 -9.02 -6.33 -1.18
C MET A 2 -9.34 -5.97 0.27
N LYS A 3 -8.80 -4.86 0.74
CA LYS A 3 -9.16 -4.29 2.05
C LYS A 3 -8.91 -2.79 2.06
N LYS A 4 -9.36 -2.11 3.11
CA LYS A 4 -9.08 -0.68 3.28
C LYS A 4 -7.69 -0.51 3.88
N LEU A 5 -7.02 0.59 3.51
CA LEU A 5 -5.67 0.88 4.01
C LEU A 5 -5.59 0.87 5.53
N LYS A 6 -6.62 1.35 6.21
CA LYS A 6 -6.67 1.37 7.67
C LYS A 6 -6.60 -0.01 8.31
N ASP A 7 -6.92 -1.07 7.55
CA ASP A 7 -6.87 -2.45 8.01
C ASP A 7 -5.52 -3.12 7.71
N VAL A 8 -4.63 -2.44 7.01
CA VAL A 8 -3.27 -2.91 6.75
C VAL A 8 -2.40 -2.52 7.93
N LYS A 9 -1.64 -3.47 8.46
CA LYS A 9 -0.76 -3.22 9.60
C LYS A 9 0.47 -2.43 9.18
N LYS A 10 1.03 -1.66 10.10
CA LYS A 10 2.28 -0.92 9.87
C LYS A 10 3.38 -1.87 9.43
N GLY A 11 4.05 -1.52 8.33
CA GLY A 11 5.12 -2.34 7.78
C GLY A 11 4.68 -3.39 6.79
N GLU A 12 3.37 -3.60 6.63
CA GLU A 12 2.86 -4.53 5.64
C GLU A 12 2.86 -3.93 4.24
N TYR A 13 2.92 -4.81 3.26
CA TYR A 13 2.95 -4.43 1.84
C TYR A 13 1.56 -4.43 1.24
N PHE A 14 1.34 -3.54 0.28
CA PHE A 14 0.09 -3.49 -0.45
C PHE A 14 0.31 -2.89 -1.84
N THR A 15 -0.68 -3.05 -2.72
CA THR A 15 -0.73 -2.38 -4.01
C THR A 15 -2.02 -1.57 -4.13
N LEU A 16 -2.01 -0.57 -5.01
CA LEU A 16 -3.18 0.28 -5.23
C LEU A 16 -4.12 -0.28 -6.30
N LYS A 17 -3.69 -1.30 -7.03
CA LYS A 17 -4.49 -1.98 -8.05
C LYS A 17 -4.36 -3.48 -7.90
N ASP A 18 -5.37 -4.21 -8.35
CA ASP A 18 -5.35 -5.66 -8.34
C ASP A 18 -4.55 -6.18 -9.54
N TYR A 19 -3.23 -6.06 -9.43
CA TYR A 19 -2.33 -6.47 -10.50
C TYR A 19 -2.35 -7.96 -10.76
N GLU A 20 -2.63 -8.78 -9.74
CA GLU A 20 -2.70 -10.23 -9.92
C GLU A 20 -3.84 -10.61 -10.85
N SER A 21 -5.01 -9.98 -10.71
CA SER A 21 -6.16 -10.25 -11.59
C SER A 21 -5.97 -9.70 -12.99
N VAL A 22 -5.34 -8.51 -13.11
CA VAL A 22 -5.19 -7.83 -14.40
C VAL A 22 -3.98 -8.35 -15.18
N CYS A 23 -2.83 -8.49 -14.52
CA CYS A 23 -1.55 -8.84 -15.16
C CYS A 23 -1.06 -10.24 -14.82
N GLY A 24 -1.65 -10.89 -13.83
CA GLY A 24 -1.24 -12.21 -13.38
C GLY A 24 -0.09 -12.21 -12.39
N PHE A 25 0.52 -11.07 -12.11
CA PHE A 25 1.64 -10.96 -11.17
C PHE A 25 1.78 -9.54 -10.66
N VAL A 26 2.52 -9.41 -9.55
CA VAL A 26 2.86 -8.12 -8.93
C VAL A 26 4.37 -7.93 -9.03
N THR A 27 4.80 -6.73 -9.41
CA THR A 27 6.23 -6.39 -9.47
C THR A 27 6.60 -5.49 -8.30
N GLU A 28 7.88 -5.46 -7.95
CA GLU A 28 8.40 -4.62 -6.87
C GLU A 28 8.05 -3.14 -7.06
N LYS A 29 7.99 -2.67 -8.30
CA LYS A 29 7.67 -1.28 -8.62
C LYS A 29 6.26 -0.87 -8.22
N GLN A 30 5.38 -1.84 -8.04
CA GLN A 30 3.97 -1.61 -7.75
C GLN A 30 3.66 -1.71 -6.25
N VAL A 31 4.63 -2.14 -5.45
CA VAL A 31 4.43 -2.43 -4.03
C VAL A 31 4.69 -1.19 -3.18
N TYR A 32 3.77 -0.94 -2.26
CA TYR A 32 3.89 0.10 -1.25
C TYR A 32 3.97 -0.52 0.13
N ILE A 33 4.52 0.25 1.09
CA ILE A 33 4.64 -0.17 2.48
C ILE A 33 3.81 0.81 3.32
N ARG A 34 2.94 0.27 4.16
CA ARG A 34 2.14 1.08 5.07
C ARG A 34 3.03 1.61 6.19
N GLY A 35 3.11 2.93 6.31
CA GLY A 35 3.88 3.60 7.35
C GLY A 35 3.03 4.15 8.47
N GLU A 36 3.48 5.24 9.08
CA GLU A 36 2.82 5.86 10.22
C GLU A 36 1.50 6.53 9.84
N TYR A 37 0.55 6.54 10.77
CA TYR A 37 -0.66 7.34 10.65
C TYR A 37 -0.38 8.77 11.10
N ASP A 38 -0.68 9.75 10.25
CA ASP A 38 -0.54 11.15 10.59
C ASP A 38 -1.89 11.69 11.07
N ARG A 39 -1.97 12.04 12.34
CA ARG A 39 -3.21 12.50 12.95
C ARG A 39 -3.62 13.88 12.44
N ALA A 40 -2.65 14.74 12.11
CA ALA A 40 -2.94 16.08 11.60
C ALA A 40 -3.56 16.02 10.21
N GLU A 41 -3.02 15.17 9.35
CA GLU A 41 -3.51 14.98 7.99
C GLU A 41 -4.66 13.97 7.92
N LYS A 42 -4.83 13.14 8.97
CA LYS A 42 -5.79 12.03 9.01
C LYS A 42 -5.59 11.05 7.86
N LYS A 43 -4.32 10.80 7.54
CA LYS A 43 -3.89 9.94 6.45
C LYS A 43 -2.72 9.08 6.89
N TYR A 44 -2.46 8.01 6.14
CA TYR A 44 -1.32 7.14 6.39
C TYR A 44 -0.18 7.54 5.47
N LEU A 45 1.01 7.66 6.03
CA LEU A 45 2.22 7.90 5.25
C LEU A 45 2.68 6.55 4.71
N CYS A 46 2.77 6.42 3.39
CA CYS A 46 3.13 5.18 2.73
C CYS A 46 4.36 5.42 1.86
N GLY A 47 5.29 4.46 1.86
CA GLY A 47 6.48 4.49 1.01
C GLY A 47 6.42 3.43 -0.07
N LYS A 48 7.31 3.54 -1.06
CA LYS A 48 7.47 2.51 -2.08
C LYS A 48 8.49 1.49 -1.63
N PHE A 49 8.28 0.23 -2.00
CA PHE A 49 9.21 -0.85 -1.67
C PHE A 49 10.61 -0.61 -2.24
N ILE A 50 10.69 -0.14 -3.49
CA ILE A 50 11.97 0.05 -4.18
C ILE A 50 12.59 1.42 -3.97
N ASP A 51 11.89 2.36 -3.35
CA ASP A 51 12.39 3.72 -3.15
C ASP A 51 11.97 4.22 -1.77
N ILE A 52 12.87 4.06 -0.81
CA ILE A 52 12.61 4.44 0.58
C ILE A 52 12.51 5.96 0.79
N SER A 53 13.00 6.74 -0.17
CA SER A 53 12.88 8.21 -0.10
C SER A 53 11.53 8.69 -0.61
N TYR A 54 10.79 7.86 -1.31
CA TYR A 54 9.45 8.19 -1.78
C TYR A 54 8.44 7.99 -0.67
N SER A 55 7.58 8.98 -0.48
CA SER A 55 6.47 8.83 0.48
C SER A 55 5.29 9.65 -0.02
N ARG A 56 4.09 9.19 0.33
CA ARG A 56 2.85 9.91 0.02
C ARG A 56 1.82 9.60 1.08
N TYR A 57 0.87 10.51 1.25
CA TYR A 57 -0.24 10.31 2.17
C TYR A 57 -1.42 9.69 1.45
N LEU A 58 -2.02 8.68 2.07
CA LEU A 58 -3.21 8.00 1.55
C LEU A 58 -4.26 7.92 2.66
N LYS A 59 -5.50 8.15 2.29
CA LYS A 59 -6.62 8.07 3.23
C LYS A 59 -6.84 6.63 3.68
N GLY A 60 -7.28 6.45 4.93
CA GLY A 60 -7.57 5.13 5.47
C GLY A 60 -8.66 4.36 4.73
N ASP A 61 -9.55 5.06 4.04
CA ASP A 61 -10.62 4.43 3.24
C ASP A 61 -10.16 4.00 1.84
N THR A 62 -8.90 4.28 1.49
CA THR A 62 -8.35 3.85 0.21
C THR A 62 -8.38 2.33 0.11
N ILE A 63 -8.97 1.83 -0.97
CA ILE A 63 -9.00 0.38 -1.23
C ILE A 63 -7.63 -0.05 -1.74
N VAL A 64 -7.07 -1.07 -1.09
CA VAL A 64 -5.76 -1.61 -1.42
C VAL A 64 -5.85 -3.12 -1.54
N PHE A 65 -4.81 -3.72 -2.10
CA PHE A 65 -4.77 -5.16 -2.36
C PHE A 65 -3.55 -5.77 -1.67
N THR A 66 -3.78 -6.88 -0.98
CA THR A 66 -2.76 -7.59 -0.21
C THR A 66 -2.77 -9.06 -0.62
N ASP A 67 -1.99 -9.90 0.09
CA ASP A 67 -1.92 -11.34 -0.14
C ASP A 67 -1.39 -11.69 -1.53
N PHE A 68 -0.43 -10.93 -2.02
CA PHE A 68 0.25 -11.19 -3.29
C PHE A 68 1.68 -11.66 -3.05
N THR A 69 2.26 -12.26 -4.08
CA THR A 69 3.68 -12.66 -4.11
C THR A 69 4.43 -11.83 -5.15
N PHE A 70 5.67 -11.48 -4.85
CA PHE A 70 6.50 -10.74 -5.80
C PHE A 70 7.97 -11.04 -5.61
#